data_d0206d64eaff0942ac91bfe256dfe005
#
_entry.id   d0206d64eaff0942ac91bfe256dfe005
#
_cell.length_a   1.000
_cell.length_b   1.000
_cell.length_c   1.000
_cell.angle_alpha   90.00
_cell.angle_beta   90.00
_cell.angle_gamma   90.00
#
_symmetry.space_group_name_H-M   'P 1'
#
loop_
_entity.id
_entity.type
_entity.pdbx_description
1 polymer ?
#
loop_
_entity_poly.entity_id
_entity_poly.type
_entity_poly.pdbx_seq_one_letter_code
_entity_poly.pdbx_strand_id
1 'polypeptide(L)' 'MADITFQINDIHCEKCVEKIRQALENLGGLEEVHFDLDEKIVRIEGEADPITIEQIIQDTGYTAVQLQGENKH' A
#
# COMPACT_ATOMS: atom_id res chain seq x y z
N MET A 1 3.65 -14.86 5.39
CA MET A 1 4.09 -13.88 4.41
C MET A 1 2.98 -13.55 3.46
N ALA A 2 2.64 -12.30 3.38
CA ALA A 2 1.60 -11.85 2.47
C ALA A 2 2.21 -10.91 1.44
N ASP A 3 1.69 -11.01 0.23
CA ASP A 3 2.13 -10.17 -0.88
C ASP A 3 0.88 -9.49 -1.40
N ILE A 4 0.75 -8.21 -1.09
CA ILE A 4 -0.47 -7.47 -1.35
C ILE A 4 -0.17 -6.33 -2.32
N THR A 5 -1.00 -6.18 -3.35
CA THR A 5 -0.83 -5.12 -4.33
C THR A 5 -2.08 -4.26 -4.35
N PHE A 6 -1.86 -2.95 -4.26
CA PHE A 6 -2.95 -1.98 -4.36
C PHE A 6 -2.68 -1.05 -5.52
N GLN A 7 -3.77 -0.61 -6.16
CA GLN A 7 -3.67 0.44 -7.16
C GLN A 7 -4.12 1.75 -6.54
N ILE A 8 -3.29 2.78 -6.69
CA ILE A 8 -3.56 4.09 -6.13
C ILE A 8 -3.48 5.10 -7.25
N ASN A 9 -4.62 5.37 -7.86
CA ASN A 9 -4.66 6.22 -9.05
C ASN A 9 -4.30 7.66 -8.76
N ASP A 10 -4.34 8.05 -7.49
CA ASP A 10 -4.10 9.43 -7.10
C ASP A 10 -2.62 9.75 -6.92
N ILE A 11 -1.75 8.77 -7.11
CA ILE A 11 -0.32 9.01 -6.98
C ILE A 11 0.18 9.76 -8.20
N HIS A 12 0.80 10.92 -7.98
CA HIS A 12 1.31 11.73 -9.08
C HIS A 12 2.79 12.06 -8.94
N CYS A 13 3.34 11.99 -7.75
CA CYS A 13 4.73 12.38 -7.55
C CYS A 13 5.30 11.63 -6.36
N GLU A 14 6.60 11.83 -6.15
CA GLU A 14 7.30 11.13 -5.09
C GLU A 14 6.83 11.54 -3.70
N LYS A 15 6.34 12.77 -3.57
CA LYS A 15 5.85 13.19 -2.26
C LYS A 15 4.65 12.38 -1.83
N CYS A 16 3.79 12.03 -2.78
CA CYS A 16 2.66 11.18 -2.47
C CYS A 16 3.13 9.81 -2.00
N VAL A 17 4.15 9.28 -2.68
CA VAL A 17 4.72 7.99 -2.31
C VAL A 17 5.26 8.04 -0.89
N GLU A 18 5.98 9.11 -0.57
CA GLU A 18 6.58 9.21 0.76
C GLU A 18 5.54 9.30 1.86
N LYS A 19 4.46 10.02 1.61
CA LYS A 19 3.39 10.11 2.58
C LYS A 19 2.83 8.73 2.91
N ILE A 20 2.54 7.98 1.86
CA ILE A 20 1.96 6.66 2.05
C ILE A 20 2.98 5.73 2.70
N ARG A 21 4.22 5.82 2.26
CA ARG A 21 5.27 4.97 2.83
C ARG A 21 5.42 5.20 4.33
N GLN A 22 5.46 6.46 4.73
CA GLN A 22 5.61 6.77 6.14
C GLN A 22 4.44 6.25 6.96
N ALA A 23 3.24 6.40 6.42
CA ALA A 23 2.06 5.89 7.11
C ALA A 23 2.13 4.38 7.27
N LEU A 24 2.60 3.69 6.24
CA LEU A 24 2.70 2.24 6.31
C LEU A 24 3.80 1.80 7.26
N GLU A 25 4.91 2.54 7.28
CA GLU A 25 6.01 2.18 8.17
C GLU A 25 5.60 2.31 9.63
N ASN A 26 4.70 3.22 9.93
CA ASN A 26 4.21 3.38 11.29
C ASN A 26 3.38 2.18 11.74
N LEU A 27 2.85 1.44 10.79
CA LEU A 27 2.05 0.27 11.15
C LEU A 27 2.90 -0.83 11.77
N GLY A 28 4.09 -1.05 11.21
CA GLY A 28 4.92 -2.15 11.66
C GLY A 28 4.50 -3.45 11.02
N GLY A 29 5.38 -4.44 11.11
CA GLY A 29 5.08 -5.75 10.56
C GLY A 29 5.30 -5.88 9.07
N LEU A 30 5.66 -4.82 8.39
CA LEU A 30 5.92 -4.86 6.97
C LEU A 30 7.39 -5.10 6.72
N GLU A 31 7.69 -5.94 5.73
CA GLU A 31 9.07 -6.25 5.39
C GLU A 31 9.55 -5.38 4.25
N GLU A 32 8.73 -5.21 3.22
CA GLU A 32 9.10 -4.40 2.08
C GLU A 32 7.88 -3.70 1.53
N VAL A 33 8.12 -2.50 1.02
CA VAL A 33 7.08 -1.72 0.36
C VAL A 33 7.69 -1.16 -0.91
N HIS A 34 7.08 -1.52 -2.05
CA HIS A 34 7.57 -1.07 -3.35
C HIS A 34 6.49 -0.25 -4.03
N PHE A 35 6.88 0.88 -4.58
CA PHE A 35 5.98 1.73 -5.32
C PHE A 35 6.37 1.76 -6.79
N ASP A 36 5.36 1.71 -7.65
CA ASP A 36 5.55 1.83 -9.09
C ASP A 36 4.70 2.99 -9.58
N LEU A 37 5.34 4.12 -9.85
CA LEU A 37 4.60 5.31 -10.27
C LEU A 37 4.06 5.18 -11.68
N ASP A 38 4.73 4.42 -12.52
CA ASP A 38 4.24 4.23 -13.88
C ASP A 38 2.92 3.50 -13.90
N GLU A 39 2.79 2.48 -13.07
CA GLU A 39 1.58 1.71 -12.99
C GLU A 39 0.65 2.21 -11.89
N LYS A 40 1.15 3.10 -11.05
CA LYS A 40 0.41 3.66 -9.92
C LYS A 40 -0.05 2.57 -8.98
N ILE A 41 0.86 1.67 -8.67
CA ILE A 41 0.57 0.58 -7.74
C ILE A 41 1.59 0.58 -6.63
N VAL A 42 1.23 -0.05 -5.52
CA VAL A 42 2.12 -0.28 -4.40
C VAL A 42 2.06 -1.75 -4.07
N ARG A 43 3.23 -2.34 -3.88
CA ARG A 43 3.33 -3.74 -3.53
C ARG A 43 3.91 -3.84 -2.14
N ILE A 44 3.23 -4.56 -1.27
CA ILE A 44 3.57 -4.63 0.14
C ILE A 44 3.80 -6.08 0.53
N GLU A 45 4.93 -6.34 1.16
CA GLU A 45 5.26 -7.67 1.65
C GLU A 45 5.40 -7.60 3.16
N GLY A 46 4.86 -8.61 3.83
CA GLY A 46 4.95 -8.68 5.28
C GLY A 46 3.68 -9.24 5.85
N GLU A 47 3.55 -9.11 7.17
CA GLU A 47 2.39 -9.62 7.87
C GLU A 47 1.49 -8.47 8.26
N ALA A 48 0.63 -8.09 7.37
CA ALA A 48 -0.31 -7.02 7.62
C ALA A 48 -1.62 -7.35 6.96
N ASP A 49 -2.68 -6.85 7.57
CA ASP A 49 -4.02 -7.07 7.07
C ASP A 49 -4.28 -6.15 5.88
N PRO A 50 -4.76 -6.67 4.75
CA PRO A 50 -5.05 -5.78 3.61
C PRO A 50 -6.03 -4.67 3.97
N ILE A 51 -7.01 -4.97 4.80
CA ILE A 51 -7.98 -3.97 5.19
C ILE A 51 -7.30 -2.85 5.97
N THR A 52 -6.38 -3.20 6.85
CA THR A 52 -5.66 -2.20 7.63
C THR A 52 -4.81 -1.34 6.72
N ILE A 53 -4.15 -1.94 5.74
CA ILE A 53 -3.31 -1.19 4.82
C ILE A 53 -4.16 -0.24 4.00
N GLU A 54 -5.28 -0.71 3.50
CA GLU A 54 -6.17 0.15 2.73
C GLU A 54 -6.64 1.33 3.57
N GLN A 55 -6.98 1.07 4.83
CA GLN A 55 -7.42 2.13 5.72
C GLN A 55 -6.34 3.18 5.91
N ILE A 56 -5.11 2.74 6.08
CA ILE A 56 -3.99 3.65 6.27
C ILE A 56 -3.79 4.51 5.05
N ILE A 57 -3.88 3.91 3.86
CA ILE A 57 -3.71 4.67 2.63
C ILE A 57 -4.82 5.69 2.49
N GLN A 58 -6.05 5.31 2.81
CA GLN A 58 -7.17 6.24 2.73
C GLN A 58 -7.02 7.38 3.72
N ASP A 59 -6.43 7.12 4.87
CA ASP A 59 -6.22 8.15 5.88
C ASP A 59 -5.25 9.22 5.40
N THR A 60 -4.36 8.88 4.48
CA THR A 60 -3.44 9.86 3.92
C THR A 60 -4.12 10.72 2.84
N GLY A 61 -5.34 10.37 2.46
CA GLY A 61 -6.08 11.15 1.48
C GLY A 61 -6.09 10.54 0.09
N TYR A 62 -5.64 9.30 -0.05
CA TYR A 62 -5.60 8.63 -1.34
C TYR A 62 -6.56 7.46 -1.37
N THR A 63 -6.93 7.05 -2.58
CA THR A 63 -7.84 5.94 -2.76
C THR A 63 -7.04 4.72 -3.21
N ALA A 64 -7.21 3.61 -2.49
CA ALA A 64 -6.50 2.38 -2.80
C ALA A 64 -7.49 1.29 -3.16
N VAL A 65 -7.16 0.56 -4.23
CA VAL A 65 -7.96 -0.58 -4.66
C VAL A 65 -7.06 -1.81 -4.64
N GLN A 66 -7.45 -2.81 -3.89
CA GLN A 66 -6.65 -4.02 -3.80
C GLN A 66 -6.73 -4.80 -5.11
N LEU A 67 -5.58 -5.03 -5.71
CA LEU A 67 -5.51 -5.80 -6.95
C LEU A 67 -5.21 -7.25 -6.68
N GLN A 68 -4.28 -7.51 -5.77
CA GLN A 68 -3.86 -8.86 -5.43
C GLN A 68 -3.53 -8.94 -3.97
N GLY A 69 -3.72 -10.12 -3.40
CA GLY A 69 -3.38 -10.35 -2.01
C GLY A 69 -3.77 -11.74 -1.63
N GLU A 70 -3.36 -12.18 -0.46
CA GLU A 70 -3.72 -13.46 0.07
C GLU A 70 -5.04 -13.40 0.71
N ASN A 71 -5.95 -13.94 0.07
CA ASN A 71 -7.24 -14.00 0.68
C ASN A 71 -7.58 -15.40 0.91
N LYS A 72 -7.79 -15.76 0.65
CA LYS A 72 -8.25 -16.78 0.35
C LYS A 72 -8.85 -17.36 0.83
N HIS A 73 -9.19 -17.51 0.56
CA HIS A 73 -9.85 -18.12 0.70
C HIS A 73 -10.03 -18.63 0.70
#